data_54f71e59004fde082b16a1a20a2271f1
#
_entry.id   54f71e59004fde082b16a1a20a2271f1
#
_cell.length_a   1.000
_cell.length_b   1.000
_cell.length_c   1.000
_cell.angle_alpha   90.00
_cell.angle_beta   90.00
_cell.angle_gamma   90.00
#
_symmetry.space_group_name_H-M   'P 1'
#
loop_
_entity.id
_entity.type
_entity.pdbx_description
1 polymer ?
#
loop_
_entity_poly.entity_id
_entity_poly.type
_entity_poly.pdbx_seq_one_letter_code
_entity_poly.pdbx_strand_id
1 'polypeptide(L)'
;MLYKNYTDLINKLVWIIPKKSKRDNMRNILNDIVNTAYKVEYIINNNNSINEKDYIIINQCDGFAGQLGKYIFGEFIKDNYNKNVKYDISWYSISGLDIEKKEKRKFDLLNCFEDINIEIASNEETEIYKRLFYYDSGDFYNLCRNKKRLYCHFHPHIGSFDKSYIMKKLDIHKNLYHKLKDNNLNLYNEIINHPASVAVHIRRGDIKAHGGFGVFKNNDSIYKDYVFKAVYLMIEKLKPMKPKFFFFSNDMNWVKNNIFKHLNKEVDYIYCDNDNKDAVYFDMYLMSSAKHMIFTIGAFSQLAYMFNKNKNIIVISPDNINSL
;
A
#
# COMPACT_ATOMS: atom_id res chain seq x y z
N MET A 1 -16.36 -26.19 -5.18
CA MET A 1 -16.72 -26.79 -6.50
C MET A 1 -18.10 -26.35 -7.02
N LEU A 2 -19.16 -26.31 -6.20
CA LEU A 2 -20.52 -25.89 -6.58
C LEU A 2 -20.65 -24.48 -7.17
N TYR A 3 -19.91 -23.50 -6.65
CA TYR A 3 -20.04 -22.10 -7.08
C TYR A 3 -19.62 -21.80 -8.53
N LYS A 4 -18.55 -22.42 -9.00
CA LYS A 4 -18.14 -22.27 -10.40
C LYS A 4 -19.24 -22.70 -11.35
N ASN A 5 -20.00 -23.72 -10.94
CA ASN A 5 -21.12 -24.23 -11.70
C ASN A 5 -22.33 -23.29 -11.75
N TYR A 6 -22.65 -22.57 -10.65
CA TYR A 6 -23.77 -21.61 -10.64
C TYR A 6 -23.47 -20.34 -11.42
N THR A 7 -22.26 -19.79 -11.31
CA THR A 7 -21.86 -18.61 -12.10
C THR A 7 -21.85 -18.91 -13.59
N ASP A 8 -21.34 -20.07 -13.99
CA ASP A 8 -21.34 -20.50 -15.37
C ASP A 8 -22.77 -20.78 -15.88
N LEU A 9 -23.62 -21.33 -15.04
CA LEU A 9 -25.04 -21.55 -15.36
C LEU A 9 -25.79 -20.23 -15.51
N ILE A 10 -25.62 -19.30 -14.60
CA ILE A 10 -26.21 -17.95 -14.68
C ILE A 10 -25.75 -17.25 -15.95
N ASN A 11 -24.47 -17.28 -16.26
CA ASN A 11 -23.95 -16.68 -17.48
C ASN A 11 -24.57 -17.30 -18.75
N LYS A 12 -24.74 -18.60 -18.79
CA LYS A 12 -25.41 -19.28 -19.93
C LYS A 12 -26.88 -18.87 -20.03
N LEU A 13 -27.60 -18.84 -18.92
CA LEU A 13 -29.03 -18.50 -18.89
C LEU A 13 -29.29 -17.05 -19.32
N VAL A 14 -28.49 -16.10 -18.86
CA VAL A 14 -28.71 -14.67 -19.21
C VAL A 14 -28.37 -14.35 -20.67
N TRP A 15 -27.55 -15.17 -21.35
CA TRP A 15 -27.26 -14.98 -22.78
C TRP A 15 -28.46 -15.19 -23.69
N ILE A 16 -29.53 -15.85 -23.25
CA ILE A 16 -30.79 -15.99 -23.98
C ILE A 16 -31.50 -14.61 -24.13
N ILE A 17 -31.17 -13.63 -23.28
CA ILE A 17 -31.81 -12.31 -23.26
C ILE A 17 -31.11 -11.39 -24.30
N PRO A 18 -31.82 -10.89 -25.31
CA PRO A 18 -31.17 -10.12 -26.40
C PRO A 18 -30.58 -8.78 -25.98
N LYS A 19 -31.21 -8.06 -25.05
CA LYS A 19 -30.82 -6.73 -24.60
C LYS A 19 -29.77 -6.79 -23.48
N LYS A 20 -28.58 -6.17 -23.70
CA LYS A 20 -27.48 -6.16 -22.74
C LYS A 20 -27.89 -5.67 -21.34
N SER A 21 -28.58 -4.53 -21.27
CA SER A 21 -29.04 -3.97 -19.98
C SER A 21 -29.98 -4.89 -19.21
N LYS A 22 -30.86 -5.63 -19.93
CA LYS A 22 -31.75 -6.63 -19.31
C LYS A 22 -30.96 -7.88 -18.84
N ARG A 23 -29.92 -8.30 -19.59
CA ARG A 23 -29.03 -9.38 -19.19
C ARG A 23 -28.28 -9.04 -17.92
N ASP A 24 -27.74 -7.83 -17.82
CA ASP A 24 -26.97 -7.39 -16.66
C ASP A 24 -27.86 -7.31 -15.43
N ASN A 25 -29.08 -6.78 -15.56
CA ASN A 25 -30.06 -6.75 -14.48
C ASN A 25 -30.47 -8.18 -14.04
N MET A 26 -30.76 -9.07 -14.98
CA MET A 26 -31.11 -10.46 -14.65
C MET A 26 -29.95 -11.21 -13.99
N ARG A 27 -28.71 -10.96 -14.44
CA ARG A 27 -27.51 -11.51 -13.82
C ARG A 27 -27.39 -11.10 -12.35
N ASN A 28 -27.62 -9.83 -12.06
CA ASN A 28 -27.58 -9.29 -10.70
C ASN A 28 -28.67 -9.97 -9.83
N ILE A 29 -29.91 -10.05 -10.33
CA ILE A 29 -31.01 -10.72 -9.62
C ILE A 29 -30.70 -12.19 -9.33
N LEU A 30 -30.18 -12.93 -10.31
CA LEU A 30 -29.84 -14.34 -10.13
C LEU A 30 -28.67 -14.53 -9.16
N ASN A 31 -27.67 -13.66 -9.21
CA ASN A 31 -26.58 -13.67 -8.25
C ASN A 31 -27.09 -13.38 -6.82
N ASP A 32 -28.01 -12.43 -6.65
CA ASP A 32 -28.59 -12.12 -5.35
C ASP A 32 -29.43 -13.28 -4.79
N ILE A 33 -30.17 -13.99 -5.65
CA ILE A 33 -30.91 -15.21 -5.27
C ILE A 33 -29.95 -16.30 -4.81
N VAL A 34 -28.90 -16.57 -5.57
CA VAL A 34 -27.88 -17.57 -5.22
C VAL A 34 -27.18 -17.20 -3.91
N ASN A 35 -26.80 -15.94 -3.75
CA ASN A 35 -26.16 -15.43 -2.53
C ASN A 35 -27.11 -15.56 -1.31
N THR A 36 -28.40 -15.29 -1.51
CA THR A 36 -29.41 -15.44 -0.46
C THR A 36 -29.60 -16.91 -0.07
N ALA A 37 -29.67 -17.82 -1.06
CA ALA A 37 -29.73 -19.24 -0.81
C ALA A 37 -28.52 -19.76 -0.01
N TYR A 38 -27.32 -19.31 -0.37
CA TYR A 38 -26.11 -19.61 0.39
C TYR A 38 -26.15 -19.08 1.83
N LYS A 39 -26.68 -17.86 2.04
CA LYS A 39 -26.83 -17.30 3.39
C LYS A 39 -27.73 -18.19 4.23
N VAL A 40 -28.85 -18.66 3.67
CA VAL A 40 -29.79 -19.54 4.34
C VAL A 40 -29.14 -20.90 4.65
N GLU A 41 -28.48 -21.51 3.67
CA GLU A 41 -27.76 -22.76 3.83
C GLU A 41 -26.67 -22.67 4.90
N TYR A 42 -25.88 -21.62 4.86
CA TYR A 42 -24.84 -21.35 5.87
C TYR A 42 -25.43 -21.20 7.27
N ILE A 43 -26.53 -20.44 7.41
CA ILE A 43 -27.22 -20.26 8.71
C ILE A 43 -27.76 -21.62 9.21
N ILE A 44 -28.35 -22.43 8.34
CA ILE A 44 -28.90 -23.74 8.70
C ILE A 44 -27.79 -24.69 9.16
N ASN A 45 -26.69 -24.77 8.38
CA ASN A 45 -25.59 -25.70 8.65
C ASN A 45 -24.73 -25.30 9.86
N ASN A 46 -24.66 -23.99 10.19
CA ASN A 46 -23.83 -23.48 11.29
C ASN A 46 -24.61 -23.10 12.55
N ASN A 47 -25.93 -23.26 12.58
CA ASN A 47 -26.73 -23.07 13.81
C ASN A 47 -26.31 -24.01 14.96
N ASN A 48 -25.57 -25.08 14.67
CA ASN A 48 -25.08 -26.04 15.67
C ASN A 48 -23.63 -25.72 16.14
N SER A 49 -22.92 -24.76 15.52
CA SER A 49 -21.55 -24.36 15.91
C SER A 49 -21.49 -22.88 16.37
N ILE A 50 -22.25 -22.58 17.44
CA ILE A 50 -22.33 -21.22 18.04
C ILE A 50 -20.96 -20.72 18.60
N ASN A 51 -19.90 -21.49 18.44
CA ASN A 51 -18.55 -21.17 18.94
C ASN A 51 -17.54 -20.66 17.91
N GLU A 52 -17.92 -20.40 16.66
CA GLU A 52 -17.00 -19.75 15.72
C GLU A 52 -16.85 -18.27 16.06
N LYS A 53 -15.62 -17.89 16.35
CA LYS A 53 -15.26 -16.49 16.59
C LYS A 53 -15.65 -15.64 15.38
N ASP A 54 -16.37 -14.55 15.64
CA ASP A 54 -16.65 -13.55 14.61
C ASP A 54 -15.37 -12.85 14.19
N TYR A 55 -15.16 -12.68 12.87
CA TYR A 55 -13.96 -12.07 12.31
C TYR A 55 -14.29 -10.91 11.37
N ILE A 56 -13.36 -9.96 11.31
CA ILE A 56 -13.23 -9.05 10.18
C ILE A 56 -12.11 -9.60 9.30
N ILE A 57 -12.41 -9.99 8.06
CA ILE A 57 -11.39 -10.45 7.12
C ILE A 57 -10.99 -9.28 6.23
N ILE A 58 -9.70 -8.91 6.27
CA ILE A 58 -9.15 -7.82 5.47
C ILE A 58 -8.43 -8.40 4.26
N ASN A 59 -8.85 -8.00 3.06
CA ASN A 59 -8.19 -8.40 1.83
C ASN A 59 -6.84 -7.70 1.67
N GLN A 60 -5.78 -8.47 1.65
CA GLN A 60 -4.43 -8.01 1.35
C GLN A 60 -4.18 -8.14 -0.16
N CYS A 61 -4.16 -7.03 -0.87
CA CYS A 61 -3.94 -6.99 -2.32
C CYS A 61 -3.26 -5.67 -2.65
N ASP A 62 -2.00 -5.55 -2.68
CA ASP A 62 -1.29 -4.32 -3.05
C ASP A 62 0.22 -4.52 -3.00
N GLY A 63 0.96 -3.45 -3.33
CA GLY A 63 2.36 -3.33 -3.00
C GLY A 63 2.60 -3.17 -1.50
N PHE A 64 3.85 -3.18 -1.10
CA PHE A 64 4.27 -3.21 0.31
C PHE A 64 3.63 -2.12 1.18
N ALA A 65 3.53 -0.88 0.68
CA ALA A 65 2.87 0.20 1.42
C ALA A 65 1.37 -0.07 1.70
N GLY A 66 0.66 -0.67 0.74
CA GLY A 66 -0.72 -1.08 0.95
C GLY A 66 -0.85 -2.21 1.98
N GLN A 67 0.08 -3.16 1.98
CA GLN A 67 0.14 -4.23 2.99
C GLN A 67 0.28 -3.66 4.40
N LEU A 68 1.19 -2.69 4.57
CA LEU A 68 1.39 -2.00 5.85
C LEU A 68 0.13 -1.23 6.27
N GLY A 69 -0.46 -0.47 5.36
CA GLY A 69 -1.67 0.29 5.65
C GLY A 69 -2.83 -0.60 6.10
N LYS A 70 -3.04 -1.73 5.44
CA LYS A 70 -4.08 -2.70 5.79
C LYS A 70 -3.78 -3.43 7.10
N TYR A 71 -2.51 -3.70 7.39
CA TYR A 71 -2.12 -4.25 8.70
C TYR A 71 -2.41 -3.24 9.83
N ILE A 72 -2.00 -1.98 9.69
CA ILE A 72 -2.28 -0.92 10.67
C ILE A 72 -3.79 -0.73 10.86
N PHE A 73 -4.56 -0.79 9.79
CA PHE A 73 -6.02 -0.75 9.88
C PHE A 73 -6.58 -1.93 10.67
N GLY A 74 -6.08 -3.14 10.46
CA GLY A 74 -6.48 -4.31 11.23
C GLY A 74 -6.15 -4.18 12.72
N GLU A 75 -4.96 -3.68 13.05
CA GLU A 75 -4.58 -3.40 14.42
C GLU A 75 -5.48 -2.32 15.07
N PHE A 76 -5.83 -1.28 14.31
CA PHE A 76 -6.76 -0.25 14.75
C PHE A 76 -8.14 -0.86 15.09
N ILE A 77 -8.65 -1.77 14.27
CA ILE A 77 -9.92 -2.46 14.51
C ILE A 77 -9.85 -3.32 15.80
N LYS A 78 -8.75 -4.04 15.99
CA LYS A 78 -8.52 -4.82 17.22
C LYS A 78 -8.53 -3.93 18.46
N ASP A 79 -7.74 -2.85 18.43
CA ASP A 79 -7.55 -1.96 19.59
C ASP A 79 -8.81 -1.16 19.94
N ASN A 80 -9.55 -0.66 18.94
CA ASN A 80 -10.63 0.30 19.17
C ASN A 80 -12.03 -0.33 19.15
N TYR A 81 -12.19 -1.47 18.48
CA TYR A 81 -13.52 -2.11 18.36
C TYR A 81 -13.57 -3.50 18.99
N ASN A 82 -12.47 -3.97 19.57
CA ASN A 82 -12.35 -5.29 20.18
C ASN A 82 -12.83 -6.42 19.25
N LYS A 83 -12.39 -6.38 18.01
CA LYS A 83 -12.75 -7.38 16.96
C LYS A 83 -11.57 -8.30 16.67
N ASN A 84 -11.87 -9.55 16.35
CA ASN A 84 -10.88 -10.46 15.77
C ASN A 84 -10.67 -10.10 14.30
N VAL A 85 -9.42 -10.12 13.84
CA VAL A 85 -9.05 -9.79 12.46
C VAL A 85 -8.24 -10.92 11.85
N LYS A 86 -8.64 -11.34 10.67
CA LYS A 86 -7.87 -12.22 9.79
C LYS A 86 -7.53 -11.51 8.49
N TYR A 87 -6.56 -12.05 7.76
CA TYR A 87 -6.13 -11.47 6.48
C TYR A 87 -6.27 -12.48 5.35
N ASP A 88 -6.93 -12.06 4.26
CA ASP A 88 -6.94 -12.81 3.00
C ASP A 88 -5.75 -12.37 2.14
N ILE A 89 -4.80 -13.28 1.95
CA ILE A 89 -3.61 -13.08 1.11
C ILE A 89 -3.70 -13.79 -0.24
N SER A 90 -4.85 -14.34 -0.58
CA SER A 90 -5.05 -15.18 -1.78
C SER A 90 -4.74 -14.43 -3.09
N TRP A 91 -4.89 -13.10 -3.08
CA TRP A 91 -4.59 -12.27 -4.25
C TRP A 91 -3.16 -12.47 -4.77
N TYR A 92 -2.16 -12.63 -3.90
CA TYR A 92 -0.75 -12.80 -4.29
C TYR A 92 -0.48 -14.13 -4.99
N SER A 93 -1.26 -15.16 -4.72
CA SER A 93 -1.16 -16.48 -5.37
C SER A 93 -1.98 -16.55 -6.66
N ILE A 94 -3.17 -15.93 -6.70
CA ILE A 94 -4.10 -16.03 -7.81
C ILE A 94 -3.73 -15.08 -8.97
N SER A 95 -3.49 -13.82 -8.66
CA SER A 95 -3.12 -12.80 -9.65
C SER A 95 -1.83 -12.10 -9.28
N GLY A 96 -1.82 -11.36 -8.19
CA GLY A 96 -0.66 -10.65 -7.65
C GLY A 96 -0.02 -9.64 -8.61
N LEU A 97 -0.64 -9.39 -9.76
CA LEU A 97 -0.08 -8.51 -10.78
C LEU A 97 -0.35 -7.05 -10.43
N ASP A 98 0.64 -6.21 -10.65
CA ASP A 98 0.44 -4.76 -10.61
C ASP A 98 -0.54 -4.31 -11.71
N ILE A 99 -0.92 -3.03 -11.66
CA ILE A 99 -1.89 -2.48 -12.59
C ILE A 99 -1.41 -2.54 -14.04
N GLU A 100 -0.11 -2.38 -14.27
CA GLU A 100 0.49 -2.50 -15.60
C GLU A 100 0.67 -3.97 -16.03
N LYS A 101 0.35 -4.93 -15.15
CA LYS A 101 0.53 -6.38 -15.34
C LYS A 101 1.98 -6.78 -15.67
N LYS A 102 2.94 -5.97 -15.25
CA LYS A 102 4.36 -6.17 -15.54
C LYS A 102 5.10 -6.91 -14.42
N GLU A 103 4.72 -6.64 -13.17
CA GLU A 103 5.40 -7.20 -12.01
C GLU A 103 4.44 -7.97 -11.12
N LYS A 104 4.85 -9.20 -10.75
CA LYS A 104 4.13 -9.98 -9.76
C LYS A 104 4.56 -9.53 -8.38
N ARG A 105 3.62 -9.01 -7.62
CA ARG A 105 3.82 -8.60 -6.24
C ARG A 105 3.82 -9.80 -5.31
N LYS A 106 4.58 -9.70 -4.22
CA LYS A 106 4.66 -10.71 -3.16
C LYS A 106 4.03 -10.16 -1.88
N PHE A 107 3.65 -11.06 -1.00
CA PHE A 107 3.27 -10.68 0.36
C PHE A 107 4.54 -10.58 1.20
N ASP A 108 5.03 -9.36 1.38
CA ASP A 108 6.34 -9.09 1.99
C ASP A 108 6.27 -8.68 3.46
N LEU A 109 5.06 -8.52 4.01
CA LEU A 109 4.87 -8.02 5.37
C LEU A 109 5.62 -8.88 6.41
N LEU A 110 5.49 -10.21 6.32
CA LEU A 110 6.15 -11.14 7.24
C LEU A 110 7.66 -11.27 6.98
N ASN A 111 8.12 -10.98 5.76
CA ASN A 111 9.54 -10.93 5.44
C ASN A 111 10.22 -9.71 6.07
N CYS A 112 9.46 -8.62 6.19
CA CYS A 112 9.94 -7.37 6.77
C CYS A 112 9.86 -7.38 8.30
N PHE A 113 8.73 -7.82 8.87
CA PHE A 113 8.45 -7.79 10.31
C PHE A 113 8.30 -9.21 10.86
N GLU A 114 9.29 -9.66 11.61
CA GLU A 114 9.30 -11.01 12.21
C GLU A 114 8.49 -11.08 13.51
N ASP A 115 8.29 -9.95 14.16
CA ASP A 115 7.66 -9.84 15.46
C ASP A 115 6.14 -9.55 15.41
N ILE A 116 5.57 -9.46 14.22
CA ILE A 116 4.12 -9.31 14.06
C ILE A 116 3.43 -10.67 13.98
N ASN A 117 2.28 -10.75 14.61
CA ASN A 117 1.41 -11.92 14.53
C ASN A 117 0.17 -11.58 13.70
N ILE A 118 0.03 -12.25 12.55
CA ILE A 118 -1.16 -12.14 11.70
C ILE A 118 -1.84 -13.49 11.56
N GLU A 119 -3.15 -13.51 11.69
CA GLU A 119 -3.97 -14.68 11.42
C GLU A 119 -4.44 -14.64 9.97
N ILE A 120 -4.04 -15.63 9.19
CA ILE A 120 -4.42 -15.73 7.77
C ILE A 120 -5.72 -16.52 7.67
N ALA A 121 -6.69 -15.98 6.93
CA ALA A 121 -7.94 -16.67 6.63
C ALA A 121 -7.69 -17.85 5.70
N SER A 122 -8.35 -18.98 5.95
CA SER A 122 -8.34 -20.09 5.03
C SER A 122 -9.04 -19.73 3.70
N ASN A 123 -8.78 -20.51 2.65
CA ASN A 123 -9.47 -20.31 1.37
C ASN A 123 -11.00 -20.46 1.52
N GLU A 124 -11.45 -21.39 2.36
CA GLU A 124 -12.86 -21.61 2.62
C GLU A 124 -13.49 -20.41 3.35
N GLU A 125 -12.88 -19.94 4.44
CA GLU A 125 -13.32 -18.74 5.15
C GLU A 125 -13.38 -17.54 4.22
N THR A 126 -12.36 -17.34 3.42
CA THR A 126 -12.27 -16.24 2.45
C THR A 126 -13.43 -16.27 1.46
N GLU A 127 -13.73 -17.43 0.88
CA GLU A 127 -14.83 -17.57 -0.08
C GLU A 127 -16.20 -17.36 0.59
N ILE A 128 -16.41 -17.87 1.79
CA ILE A 128 -17.64 -17.65 2.56
C ILE A 128 -17.80 -16.15 2.87
N TYR A 129 -16.76 -15.50 3.36
CA TYR A 129 -16.82 -14.09 3.75
C TYR A 129 -17.01 -13.15 2.56
N LYS A 130 -16.36 -13.41 1.43
CA LYS A 130 -16.57 -12.67 0.18
C LYS A 130 -18.02 -12.71 -0.28
N ARG A 131 -18.70 -13.82 -0.08
CA ARG A 131 -20.10 -13.98 -0.52
C ARG A 131 -21.11 -13.43 0.45
N LEU A 132 -20.94 -13.70 1.74
CA LEU A 132 -21.97 -13.45 2.73
C LEU A 132 -21.80 -12.12 3.45
N PHE A 133 -20.57 -11.64 3.59
CA PHE A 133 -20.24 -10.53 4.46
C PHE A 133 -19.46 -9.41 3.74
N TYR A 134 -19.45 -9.40 2.41
CA TYR A 134 -18.97 -8.27 1.63
C TYR A 134 -20.03 -7.16 1.59
N TYR A 135 -19.58 -5.94 1.84
CA TYR A 135 -20.39 -4.73 1.76
C TYR A 135 -19.67 -3.72 0.88
N ASP A 136 -20.40 -3.24 -0.12
CA ASP A 136 -19.94 -2.13 -0.96
C ASP A 136 -20.30 -0.82 -0.27
N SER A 137 -19.40 -0.32 0.56
CA SER A 137 -19.60 0.90 1.32
C SER A 137 -18.31 1.68 1.46
N GLY A 138 -18.40 3.03 1.40
CA GLY A 138 -17.28 3.93 1.66
C GLY A 138 -16.91 4.06 3.14
N ASP A 139 -17.79 3.71 4.08
CA ASP A 139 -17.55 3.86 5.52
C ASP A 139 -17.21 2.52 6.19
N PHE A 140 -16.02 2.02 5.89
CA PHE A 140 -15.53 0.77 6.47
C PHE A 140 -15.24 0.86 7.97
N TYR A 141 -14.94 2.03 8.51
CA TYR A 141 -14.75 2.20 9.96
C TYR A 141 -16.06 1.95 10.71
N ASN A 142 -17.18 2.50 10.23
CA ASN A 142 -18.50 2.28 10.80
C ASN A 142 -18.96 0.83 10.61
N LEU A 143 -18.71 0.23 9.44
CA LEU A 143 -18.99 -1.19 9.23
C LEU A 143 -18.22 -2.08 10.20
N CYS A 144 -16.91 -1.87 10.36
CA CYS A 144 -16.08 -2.64 11.29
C CYS A 144 -16.51 -2.49 12.74
N ARG A 145 -17.01 -1.29 13.13
CA ARG A 145 -17.55 -1.06 14.46
C ARG A 145 -18.83 -1.86 14.70
N ASN A 146 -19.75 -1.86 13.75
CA ASN A 146 -21.12 -2.33 13.95
C ASN A 146 -21.36 -3.77 13.52
N LYS A 147 -20.56 -4.31 12.61
CA LYS A 147 -20.71 -5.70 12.13
C LYS A 147 -19.84 -6.64 12.95
N LYS A 148 -20.34 -7.85 13.18
CA LYS A 148 -19.58 -8.94 13.80
C LYS A 148 -18.71 -9.64 12.77
N ARG A 149 -19.23 -9.82 11.55
CA ARG A 149 -18.59 -10.47 10.41
C ARG A 149 -18.56 -9.53 9.25
N LEU A 150 -17.40 -9.37 8.62
CA LEU A 150 -17.19 -8.46 7.48
C LEU A 150 -16.04 -8.96 6.62
N TYR A 151 -16.24 -8.98 5.31
CA TYR A 151 -15.12 -9.03 4.36
C TYR A 151 -14.81 -7.61 3.89
N CYS A 152 -13.60 -7.15 4.18
CA CYS A 152 -13.19 -5.77 3.97
C CYS A 152 -12.21 -5.67 2.79
N HIS A 153 -12.66 -5.10 1.68
CA HIS A 153 -11.81 -4.73 0.56
C HIS A 153 -11.66 -3.20 0.55
N PHE A 154 -10.77 -2.71 1.37
CA PHE A 154 -10.57 -1.30 1.65
C PHE A 154 -9.11 -0.90 1.56
N HIS A 155 -8.84 0.31 1.08
CA HIS A 155 -7.52 0.92 1.03
C HIS A 155 -7.47 2.06 2.05
N PRO A 156 -7.01 1.80 3.29
CA PRO A 156 -6.95 2.83 4.31
C PRO A 156 -5.97 3.92 3.90
N HIS A 157 -6.38 5.17 4.09
CA HIS A 157 -5.47 6.29 3.92
C HIS A 157 -4.52 6.32 5.12
N ILE A 158 -3.23 6.03 4.88
CA ILE A 158 -2.24 5.89 5.97
C ILE A 158 -2.09 7.16 6.81
N GLY A 159 -2.29 8.33 6.22
CA GLY A 159 -2.29 9.62 6.91
C GLY A 159 -3.43 9.82 7.91
N SER A 160 -4.40 8.89 7.97
CA SER A 160 -5.47 8.89 8.99
C SER A 160 -5.00 8.36 10.34
N PHE A 161 -3.81 7.77 10.41
CA PHE A 161 -3.25 7.22 11.64
C PHE A 161 -2.10 8.08 12.15
N ASP A 162 -2.06 8.25 13.46
CA ASP A 162 -0.97 8.96 14.10
C ASP A 162 0.37 8.23 13.92
N LYS A 163 1.42 8.99 13.68
CA LYS A 163 2.79 8.48 13.54
C LYS A 163 3.20 7.61 14.74
N SER A 164 2.89 8.05 15.95
CA SER A 164 3.18 7.31 17.17
C SER A 164 2.45 5.96 17.24
N TYR A 165 1.20 5.91 16.74
CA TYR A 165 0.44 4.66 16.65
C TYR A 165 1.08 3.69 15.68
N ILE A 166 1.44 4.16 14.47
CA ILE A 166 2.11 3.34 13.46
C ILE A 166 3.42 2.77 14.01
N MET A 167 4.28 3.62 14.60
CA MET A 167 5.57 3.21 15.14
C MET A 167 5.47 2.23 16.33
N LYS A 168 4.38 2.31 17.10
CA LYS A 168 4.10 1.34 18.18
C LYS A 168 3.75 -0.05 17.63
N LYS A 169 3.05 -0.10 16.49
CA LYS A 169 2.61 -1.37 15.87
C LYS A 169 3.66 -1.99 14.95
N LEU A 170 4.50 -1.15 14.33
CA LEU A 170 5.52 -1.56 13.37
C LEU A 170 6.82 -0.77 13.62
N ASP A 171 7.90 -1.43 13.97
CA ASP A 171 9.22 -0.81 14.03
C ASP A 171 10.14 -1.37 12.92
N ILE A 172 10.15 -0.67 11.78
CA ILE A 172 10.97 -1.04 10.63
C ILE A 172 12.48 -1.03 10.99
N HIS A 173 12.90 -0.12 11.87
CA HIS A 173 14.31 -0.01 12.27
C HIS A 173 14.78 -1.20 13.11
N LYS A 174 13.90 -1.70 14.01
CA LYS A 174 14.18 -2.91 14.78
C LYS A 174 14.31 -4.13 13.88
N ASN A 175 13.42 -4.24 12.91
CA ASN A 175 13.28 -5.46 12.12
C ASN A 175 14.26 -5.57 10.94
N LEU A 176 14.73 -4.45 10.36
CA LEU A 176 15.51 -4.49 9.13
C LEU A 176 17.01 -4.21 9.29
N TYR A 177 17.45 -3.58 10.36
CA TYR A 177 18.87 -3.25 10.52
C TYR A 177 19.78 -4.46 10.36
N HIS A 178 19.46 -5.57 11.00
CA HIS A 178 20.28 -6.80 10.98
C HIS A 178 20.18 -7.55 9.64
N LYS A 179 19.25 -7.20 8.77
CA LYS A 179 19.07 -7.78 7.43
C LYS A 179 19.82 -7.01 6.34
N LEU A 180 20.37 -5.83 6.68
CA LEU A 180 21.14 -5.03 5.72
C LEU A 180 22.44 -5.76 5.36
N LYS A 181 22.73 -5.84 4.06
CA LYS A 181 23.94 -6.42 3.50
C LYS A 181 24.46 -5.56 2.35
N ASP A 182 25.76 -5.68 2.10
CA ASP A 182 26.43 -5.13 0.92
C ASP A 182 26.04 -3.68 0.62
N ASN A 183 25.50 -3.42 -0.56
CA ASN A 183 25.16 -2.08 -1.03
C ASN A 183 24.15 -1.38 -0.10
N ASN A 184 23.16 -2.09 0.43
CA ASN A 184 22.18 -1.51 1.34
C ASN A 184 22.80 -1.07 2.67
N LEU A 185 23.77 -1.84 3.19
CA LEU A 185 24.51 -1.45 4.40
C LEU A 185 25.39 -0.23 4.14
N ASN A 186 26.08 -0.17 2.99
CA ASN A 186 26.88 0.99 2.60
C ASN A 186 26.03 2.24 2.44
N LEU A 187 24.90 2.17 1.74
CA LEU A 187 23.95 3.26 1.58
C LEU A 187 23.39 3.72 2.94
N TYR A 188 23.01 2.77 3.80
CA TYR A 188 22.55 3.09 5.15
C TYR A 188 23.58 3.88 5.93
N ASN A 189 24.83 3.41 5.97
CA ASN A 189 25.92 4.08 6.67
C ASN A 189 26.17 5.48 6.10
N GLU A 190 26.10 5.65 4.80
CA GLU A 190 26.26 6.95 4.16
C GLU A 190 25.11 7.90 4.52
N ILE A 191 23.86 7.41 4.49
CA ILE A 191 22.67 8.18 4.86
C ILE A 191 22.72 8.65 6.32
N ILE A 192 23.02 7.75 7.26
CA ILE A 192 22.98 8.11 8.70
C ILE A 192 24.13 9.01 9.13
N ASN A 193 25.31 8.83 8.52
CA ASN A 193 26.52 9.58 8.86
C ASN A 193 26.54 10.97 8.20
N HIS A 194 25.80 11.19 7.11
CA HIS A 194 25.75 12.51 6.48
C HIS A 194 24.88 13.47 7.30
N PRO A 195 25.40 14.67 7.72
CA PRO A 195 24.69 15.58 8.62
C PRO A 195 23.39 16.15 8.00
N ALA A 196 23.33 16.23 6.68
CA ALA A 196 22.19 16.74 5.91
C ALA A 196 21.80 15.77 4.79
N SER A 197 21.60 14.49 5.12
CA SER A 197 21.11 13.50 4.15
C SER A 197 19.63 13.75 3.83
N VAL A 198 19.28 13.72 2.53
CA VAL A 198 17.93 13.96 2.02
C VAL A 198 17.49 12.78 1.17
N ALA A 199 16.51 12.02 1.61
CA ALA A 199 15.88 11.00 0.77
C ALA A 199 14.90 11.66 -0.22
N VAL A 200 15.06 11.36 -1.50
CA VAL A 200 14.19 11.88 -2.58
C VAL A 200 13.46 10.71 -3.23
N HIS A 201 12.16 10.62 -3.03
CA HIS A 201 11.35 9.57 -3.65
C HIS A 201 10.57 10.10 -4.85
N ILE A 202 10.84 9.52 -6.01
CA ILE A 202 10.21 9.85 -7.29
C ILE A 202 9.38 8.66 -7.76
N ARG A 203 8.04 8.72 -7.60
CA ARG A 203 7.14 7.69 -8.09
C ARG A 203 6.66 8.00 -9.48
N ARG A 204 6.91 7.09 -10.44
CA ARG A 204 6.60 7.29 -11.86
C ARG A 204 5.69 6.24 -12.47
N GLY A 205 6.02 4.96 -12.34
CA GLY A 205 5.50 3.86 -13.12
C GLY A 205 3.97 3.85 -13.29
N ASP A 206 3.29 3.35 -12.30
CA ASP A 206 1.83 3.19 -12.29
C ASP A 206 1.04 4.51 -12.26
N ILE A 207 1.63 5.62 -11.85
CA ILE A 207 1.00 6.94 -11.89
C ILE A 207 0.66 7.34 -13.32
N LYS A 208 1.54 7.05 -14.28
CA LYS A 208 1.31 7.34 -15.69
C LYS A 208 0.12 6.54 -16.24
N ALA A 209 -0.02 5.29 -15.82
CA ALA A 209 -1.12 4.41 -16.21
C ALA A 209 -2.48 4.86 -15.65
N HIS A 210 -2.50 5.53 -14.50
CA HIS A 210 -3.72 6.03 -13.85
C HIS A 210 -4.15 7.46 -14.25
N GLY A 211 -3.57 8.03 -15.28
CA GLY A 211 -3.92 9.39 -15.70
C GLY A 211 -3.33 10.48 -14.78
N GLY A 212 -2.35 10.14 -13.94
CA GLY A 212 -1.68 11.03 -12.99
C GLY A 212 -2.54 11.38 -11.78
N PHE A 213 -2.02 11.14 -10.59
CA PHE A 213 -2.71 11.57 -9.38
C PHE A 213 -2.38 13.02 -9.04
N GLY A 214 -3.42 13.80 -8.68
CA GLY A 214 -3.28 15.12 -8.09
C GLY A 214 -2.66 16.15 -9.04
N VAL A 215 -1.72 16.92 -8.51
CA VAL A 215 -1.14 18.11 -9.17
C VAL A 215 -0.34 17.82 -10.44
N PHE A 216 0.11 16.60 -10.65
CA PHE A 216 1.00 16.28 -11.79
C PHE A 216 0.28 15.91 -13.09
N LYS A 217 -0.99 15.49 -13.05
CA LYS A 217 -1.88 15.22 -14.20
C LYS A 217 -1.19 14.62 -15.43
N ASN A 218 -0.28 13.66 -15.27
CA ASN A 218 0.55 13.08 -16.34
C ASN A 218 1.44 14.07 -17.10
N ASN A 219 1.70 15.23 -16.56
CA ASN A 219 2.55 16.25 -17.18
C ASN A 219 3.98 16.13 -16.68
N ASP A 220 4.86 15.58 -17.52
CA ASP A 220 6.28 15.38 -17.19
C ASP A 220 7.00 16.70 -16.91
N SER A 221 6.59 17.83 -17.49
CA SER A 221 7.19 19.12 -17.21
C SER A 221 6.86 19.57 -15.79
N ILE A 222 5.58 19.57 -15.40
CA ILE A 222 5.14 19.93 -14.05
C ILE A 222 5.84 19.03 -13.02
N TYR A 223 6.00 17.76 -13.33
CA TYR A 223 6.66 16.80 -12.46
C TYR A 223 8.14 17.13 -12.25
N LYS A 224 8.87 17.41 -13.35
CA LYS A 224 10.27 17.83 -13.31
C LYS A 224 10.44 19.16 -12.55
N ASP A 225 9.63 20.15 -12.87
CA ASP A 225 9.67 21.47 -12.23
C ASP A 225 9.47 21.38 -10.73
N TYR A 226 8.54 20.50 -10.29
CA TYR A 226 8.37 20.20 -8.86
C TYR A 226 9.65 19.64 -8.24
N VAL A 227 10.26 18.62 -8.86
CA VAL A 227 11.47 17.98 -8.30
C VAL A 227 12.61 18.98 -8.20
N PHE A 228 12.85 19.78 -9.23
CA PHE A 228 13.88 20.83 -9.20
C PHE A 228 13.59 21.87 -8.12
N LYS A 229 12.37 22.40 -8.07
CA LYS A 229 11.96 23.35 -7.03
C LYS A 229 12.19 22.77 -5.63
N ALA A 230 11.81 21.53 -5.40
CA ALA A 230 11.95 20.85 -4.10
C ALA A 230 13.42 20.66 -3.70
N VAL A 231 14.28 20.24 -4.64
CA VAL A 231 15.73 20.08 -4.40
C VAL A 231 16.37 21.41 -4.03
N TYR A 232 16.13 22.48 -4.81
CA TYR A 232 16.73 23.78 -4.54
C TYR A 232 16.16 24.43 -3.27
N LEU A 233 14.88 24.26 -2.99
CA LEU A 233 14.28 24.71 -1.74
C LEU A 233 14.90 23.99 -0.52
N MET A 234 15.17 22.69 -0.63
CA MET A 234 15.84 21.94 0.44
C MET A 234 17.27 22.44 0.66
N ILE A 235 18.02 22.75 -0.40
CA ILE A 235 19.35 23.34 -0.29
C ILE A 235 19.30 24.67 0.49
N GLU A 236 18.36 25.54 0.14
CA GLU A 236 18.19 26.83 0.82
C GLU A 236 17.85 26.67 2.31
N LYS A 237 16.93 25.76 2.63
CA LYS A 237 16.51 25.51 4.01
C LYS A 237 17.61 24.90 4.89
N LEU A 238 18.55 24.19 4.30
CA LEU A 238 19.62 23.53 5.02
C LEU A 238 20.89 24.34 5.14
N LYS A 239 20.97 25.56 4.56
CA LYS A 239 22.13 26.42 4.72
C LYS A 239 22.48 26.66 6.20
N PRO A 240 23.77 26.68 6.60
CA PRO A 240 24.98 26.56 5.76
C PRO A 240 25.42 25.12 5.45
N MET A 241 24.68 24.09 5.85
CA MET A 241 24.99 22.70 5.54
C MET A 241 24.87 22.44 4.03
N LYS A 242 25.70 21.53 3.52
CA LYS A 242 25.60 21.04 2.15
C LYS A 242 24.83 19.72 2.17
N PRO A 243 23.61 19.64 1.65
CA PRO A 243 22.85 18.40 1.63
C PRO A 243 23.41 17.43 0.59
N LYS A 244 23.28 16.12 0.90
CA LYS A 244 23.47 15.03 -0.04
C LYS A 244 22.14 14.34 -0.30
N PHE A 245 21.78 14.20 -1.57
CA PHE A 245 20.48 13.67 -2.00
C PHE A 245 20.59 12.20 -2.40
N PHE A 246 19.72 11.37 -1.83
CA PHE A 246 19.61 9.95 -2.10
C PHE A 246 18.30 9.71 -2.84
N PHE A 247 18.39 9.42 -4.14
CA PHE A 247 17.22 9.27 -5.01
C PHE A 247 16.73 7.83 -5.07
N PHE A 248 15.45 7.63 -4.80
CA PHE A 248 14.71 6.39 -4.88
C PHE A 248 13.60 6.52 -5.91
N SER A 249 13.46 5.54 -6.79
CA SER A 249 12.40 5.57 -7.82
C SER A 249 12.07 4.17 -8.33
N ASN A 250 10.82 3.96 -8.69
CA ASN A 250 10.38 2.79 -9.46
C ASN A 250 10.61 2.95 -10.98
N ASP A 251 11.19 4.08 -11.43
CA ASP A 251 11.65 4.32 -12.81
C ASP A 251 12.95 5.14 -12.79
N MET A 252 14.02 4.52 -12.33
CA MET A 252 15.32 5.17 -12.21
C MET A 252 15.89 5.63 -13.56
N ASN A 253 15.56 4.92 -14.65
CA ASN A 253 15.97 5.32 -15.99
C ASN A 253 15.38 6.67 -16.37
N TRP A 254 14.12 6.91 -16.07
CA TRP A 254 13.51 8.21 -16.30
C TRP A 254 14.19 9.30 -15.44
N VAL A 255 14.47 9.02 -14.17
CA VAL A 255 15.17 9.97 -13.27
C VAL A 255 16.53 10.33 -13.82
N LYS A 256 17.33 9.36 -14.24
CA LYS A 256 18.65 9.57 -14.85
C LYS A 256 18.56 10.48 -16.07
N ASN A 257 17.58 10.26 -16.93
CA ASN A 257 17.44 10.99 -18.18
C ASN A 257 16.78 12.36 -18.06
N ASN A 258 15.92 12.59 -17.08
CA ASN A 258 15.11 13.79 -16.97
C ASN A 258 15.43 14.69 -15.77
N ILE A 259 16.04 14.13 -14.73
CA ILE A 259 16.40 14.89 -13.53
C ILE A 259 17.91 15.11 -13.50
N PHE A 260 18.72 14.05 -13.46
CA PHE A 260 20.16 14.21 -13.24
C PHE A 260 20.88 14.97 -14.35
N LYS A 261 20.46 14.81 -15.60
CA LYS A 261 21.04 15.57 -16.74
C LYS A 261 20.85 17.10 -16.62
N HIS A 262 19.90 17.54 -15.80
CA HIS A 262 19.53 18.94 -15.67
C HIS A 262 19.79 19.51 -14.26
N LEU A 263 20.22 18.68 -13.31
CA LEU A 263 20.68 19.16 -12.01
C LEU A 263 22.01 19.92 -12.19
N ASN A 264 22.18 20.97 -11.39
CA ASN A 264 23.47 21.64 -11.31
C ASN A 264 24.55 20.67 -10.84
N LYS A 265 25.75 20.75 -11.43
CA LYS A 265 26.91 19.89 -11.09
C LYS A 265 27.36 20.01 -9.63
N GLU A 266 26.96 21.08 -8.94
CA GLU A 266 27.26 21.28 -7.52
C GLU A 266 26.34 20.53 -6.57
N VAL A 267 25.23 19.97 -7.07
CA VAL A 267 24.32 19.16 -6.25
C VAL A 267 24.92 17.78 -6.04
N ASP A 268 25.22 17.46 -4.79
CA ASP A 268 25.74 16.13 -4.42
C ASP A 268 24.56 15.14 -4.32
N TYR A 269 24.61 14.08 -5.13
CA TYR A 269 23.55 13.06 -5.14
C TYR A 269 24.04 11.66 -5.47
N ILE A 270 23.30 10.69 -4.96
CA ILE A 270 23.41 9.28 -5.31
C ILE A 270 22.03 8.78 -5.77
N TYR A 271 21.99 7.93 -6.78
CA TYR A 271 20.80 7.16 -7.10
C TYR A 271 20.87 5.78 -6.41
N CYS A 272 19.85 5.48 -5.65
CA CYS A 272 19.71 4.20 -4.95
C CYS A 272 19.03 3.21 -5.91
N ASP A 273 19.85 2.59 -6.76
CA ASP A 273 19.41 1.56 -7.71
C ASP A 273 19.63 0.22 -7.01
N ASN A 274 18.65 -0.21 -6.23
CA ASN A 274 18.70 -1.51 -5.62
C ASN A 274 18.33 -2.55 -6.69
N ASP A 275 19.33 -3.27 -7.20
CA ASP A 275 19.14 -4.42 -8.10
C ASP A 275 18.25 -5.51 -7.51
N ASN A 276 17.98 -5.46 -6.20
CA ASN A 276 17.04 -6.30 -5.50
C ASN A 276 15.60 -5.81 -5.63
N LYS A 277 15.02 -6.00 -6.81
CA LYS A 277 13.56 -5.85 -7.03
C LYS A 277 12.72 -6.69 -6.05
N ASP A 278 13.34 -7.60 -5.33
CA ASP A 278 12.73 -8.52 -4.39
C ASP A 278 12.51 -7.95 -2.98
N ALA A 279 13.03 -6.76 -2.66
CA ALA A 279 13.02 -6.26 -1.28
C ALA A 279 12.78 -4.73 -1.20
N VAL A 280 11.64 -4.28 -1.73
CA VAL A 280 11.20 -2.87 -1.70
C VAL A 280 11.16 -2.27 -0.28
N TYR A 281 11.05 -3.09 0.76
CA TYR A 281 11.08 -2.63 2.13
C TYR A 281 12.44 -2.07 2.55
N PHE A 282 13.55 -2.44 1.90
CA PHE A 282 14.85 -1.81 2.17
C PHE A 282 14.88 -0.35 1.69
N ASP A 283 14.26 -0.04 0.55
CA ASP A 283 14.15 1.37 0.11
C ASP A 283 13.38 2.19 1.12
N MET A 284 12.25 1.67 1.64
CA MET A 284 11.48 2.35 2.68
C MET A 284 12.31 2.55 3.95
N TYR A 285 13.09 1.56 4.36
CA TYR A 285 13.97 1.65 5.52
C TYR A 285 15.08 2.69 5.33
N LEU A 286 15.78 2.69 4.19
CA LEU A 286 16.82 3.65 3.87
C LEU A 286 16.26 5.07 3.83
N MET A 287 15.10 5.28 3.19
CA MET A 287 14.41 6.57 3.17
C MET A 287 14.06 7.04 4.58
N SER A 288 13.54 6.15 5.43
CA SER A 288 13.16 6.46 6.81
C SER A 288 14.36 6.79 7.71
N SER A 289 15.57 6.47 7.28
CA SER A 289 16.81 6.72 8.01
C SER A 289 17.45 8.08 7.68
N ALA A 290 16.99 8.76 6.63
CA ALA A 290 17.51 10.06 6.21
C ALA A 290 17.14 11.21 7.18
N LYS A 291 17.92 12.27 7.19
CA LYS A 291 17.66 13.45 8.04
C LYS A 291 16.48 14.27 7.54
N HIS A 292 16.29 14.35 6.22
CA HIS A 292 15.24 15.11 5.55
C HIS A 292 14.66 14.31 4.40
N MET A 293 13.48 14.72 3.89
CA MET A 293 12.81 13.99 2.81
C MET A 293 12.17 14.94 1.80
N ILE A 294 12.24 14.53 0.54
CA ILE A 294 11.45 15.06 -0.57
C ILE A 294 10.68 13.88 -1.17
N PHE A 295 9.39 14.01 -1.34
CA PHE A 295 8.63 12.97 -2.04
C PHE A 295 7.56 13.56 -2.95
N THR A 296 7.23 12.82 -3.98
CA THR A 296 6.22 13.23 -4.95
C THR A 296 4.82 12.87 -4.46
N ILE A 297 4.36 11.67 -4.71
CA ILE A 297 3.04 11.17 -4.26
C ILE A 297 3.13 9.70 -3.86
N GLY A 298 2.14 9.24 -3.11
CA GLY A 298 1.92 7.83 -2.80
C GLY A 298 2.25 7.42 -1.36
N ALA A 299 1.57 6.38 -0.92
CA ALA A 299 1.65 5.88 0.46
C ALA A 299 3.05 5.39 0.86
N PHE A 300 3.88 4.98 -0.11
CA PHE A 300 5.21 4.42 0.16
C PHE A 300 6.14 5.43 0.85
N SER A 301 6.25 6.64 0.30
CA SER A 301 7.07 7.70 0.90
C SER A 301 6.44 8.30 2.16
N GLN A 302 5.09 8.36 2.22
CA GLN A 302 4.40 8.76 3.44
C GLN A 302 4.72 7.81 4.60
N LEU A 303 4.71 6.50 4.37
CA LEU A 303 5.11 5.51 5.37
C LEU A 303 6.58 5.61 5.75
N ALA A 304 7.48 5.82 4.80
CA ALA A 304 8.88 6.08 5.11
C ALA A 304 9.04 7.29 6.03
N TYR A 305 8.29 8.37 5.80
CA TYR A 305 8.23 9.51 6.71
C TYR A 305 7.64 9.14 8.10
N MET A 306 6.59 8.35 8.15
CA MET A 306 6.00 7.90 9.43
C MET A 306 6.99 7.08 10.26
N PHE A 307 7.83 6.26 9.62
CA PHE A 307 8.89 5.52 10.30
C PHE A 307 10.14 6.34 10.64
N ASN A 308 10.30 7.54 10.11
CA ASN A 308 11.47 8.37 10.36
C ASN A 308 11.50 8.86 11.82
N LYS A 309 12.59 8.57 12.54
CA LYS A 309 12.76 8.92 13.96
C LYS A 309 13.33 10.33 14.22
N ASN A 310 13.71 11.05 13.15
CA ASN A 310 14.24 12.41 13.30
C ASN A 310 13.12 13.41 13.64
N LYS A 311 13.23 14.06 14.79
CA LYS A 311 12.26 15.06 15.23
C LYS A 311 12.34 16.38 14.46
N ASN A 312 13.50 16.68 13.88
CA ASN A 312 13.77 17.93 13.15
C ASN A 312 13.75 17.73 11.62
N ILE A 313 13.01 16.71 11.17
CA ILE A 313 12.90 16.40 9.75
C ILE A 313 12.21 17.53 8.99
N ILE A 314 12.85 18.02 7.92
CA ILE A 314 12.20 18.86 6.91
C ILE A 314 11.64 17.91 5.85
N VAL A 315 10.35 18.08 5.54
CA VAL A 315 9.66 17.30 4.51
C VAL A 315 9.13 18.24 3.45
N ILE A 316 9.47 18.00 2.19
CA ILE A 316 8.89 18.72 1.05
C ILE A 316 8.03 17.73 0.24
N SER A 317 6.78 18.09 0.07
CA SER A 317 5.78 17.34 -0.70
C SER A 317 5.00 18.28 -1.62
N PRO A 318 4.24 17.77 -2.58
CA PRO A 318 3.39 18.61 -3.42
C PRO A 318 2.39 19.46 -2.64
N ASP A 319 1.96 18.96 -1.48
CA ASP A 319 0.95 19.64 -0.65
C ASP A 319 1.50 20.85 0.10
N ASN A 320 2.80 20.86 0.40
CA ASN A 320 3.40 21.91 1.23
C ASN A 320 4.48 22.76 0.54
N ILE A 321 4.89 22.45 -0.67
CA ILE A 321 6.02 23.15 -1.35
C ILE A 321 5.79 24.65 -1.54
N ASN A 322 4.54 25.09 -1.60
CA ASN A 322 4.22 26.52 -1.79
C ASN A 322 4.04 27.26 -0.46
N SER A 323 3.97 26.56 0.66
CA SER A 323 3.86 27.12 2.01
C SER A 323 5.18 27.11 2.79
N LEU A 324 6.21 26.50 2.23
CA LEU A 324 7.57 26.43 2.80
C LEU A 324 8.47 27.53 2.28
#